data_78e9cb59e706adda0910b51bb3aad05c
#
_entry.id   78e9cb59e706adda0910b51bb3aad05c
#
_cell.length_a   1.000
_cell.length_b   1.000
_cell.length_c   1.000
_cell.angle_alpha   90.00
_cell.angle_beta   90.00
_cell.angle_gamma   90.00
#
_symmetry.space_group_name_H-M   'P 1'
#
loop_
_entity.id
_entity.type
_entity.pdbx_description
1 polymer ?
#
loop_
_entity_poly.entity_id
_entity_poly.type
_entity_poly.pdbx_seq_one_letter_code
_entity_poly.pdbx_strand_id
1 'polypeptide(L)'
;VYIDPPYNSRQYCDAYHLLENVARWEKPEVFGVAKKMDRTALKSKYCTKSAAEAFDDLIKQLKCRYIVLSYNNMAKKGNDRSNARISDDDIFRILCAKGKVKVFSEEYKAFTTGKSDIEDNQERLFLCICNEEE
;
A
#
# COMPACT_ATOMS: atom_id res chain seq x y z
N VAL A 1 8.04 13.40 -4.39
CA VAL A 1 6.79 12.64 -4.34
C VAL A 1 6.72 11.87 -3.04
N TYR A 2 5.56 11.89 -2.35
CA TYR A 2 5.26 11.03 -1.21
C TYR A 2 4.30 9.93 -1.64
N ILE A 3 4.59 8.69 -1.24
CA ILE A 3 3.82 7.49 -1.60
C ILE A 3 3.46 6.76 -0.31
N ASP A 4 2.16 6.58 -0.08
CA ASP A 4 1.59 5.85 1.05
C ASP A 4 0.52 4.87 0.52
N PRO A 5 0.94 3.74 -0.04
CA PRO A 5 0.02 2.80 -0.66
C PRO A 5 -0.65 1.91 0.38
N PRO A 6 -1.78 1.27 0.05
CA PRO A 6 -2.33 0.20 0.87
C PRO A 6 -1.29 -0.89 1.13
N TYR A 7 -1.10 -1.31 2.39
CA TYR A 7 -0.09 -2.32 2.74
C TYR A 7 -0.55 -3.75 2.48
N ASN A 8 -1.83 -4.03 2.73
CA ASN A 8 -2.35 -5.38 2.83
C ASN A 8 -3.51 -5.65 1.85
N SER A 9 -4.17 -6.79 1.97
CA SER A 9 -5.24 -7.21 1.06
C SER A 9 -6.56 -6.44 1.20
N ARG A 10 -6.69 -5.54 2.16
CA ARG A 10 -7.93 -4.81 2.40
C ARG A 10 -8.12 -3.71 1.36
N GLN A 11 -9.09 -3.91 0.49
CA GLN A 11 -9.43 -2.93 -0.54
C GLN A 11 -10.21 -1.76 0.08
N TYR A 12 -9.77 -0.53 -0.17
CA TYR A 12 -10.46 0.66 0.30
C TYR A 12 -11.88 0.77 -0.27
N CYS A 13 -12.08 0.35 -1.51
CA CYS A 13 -13.41 0.31 -2.11
C CYS A 13 -14.38 -0.63 -1.36
N ASP A 14 -13.89 -1.64 -0.65
CA ASP A 14 -14.75 -2.51 0.17
C ASP A 14 -15.21 -1.83 1.45
N ALA A 15 -14.40 -0.92 2.00
CA ALA A 15 -14.70 -0.19 3.24
C ALA A 15 -15.48 1.12 2.98
N TYR A 16 -15.12 1.86 1.93
CA TYR A 16 -15.55 3.26 1.75
C TYR A 16 -16.54 3.49 0.61
N HIS A 17 -16.90 2.46 -0.20
CA HIS A 17 -17.78 2.64 -1.37
C HIS A 17 -19.13 3.26 -1.03
N LEU A 18 -19.71 2.98 0.14
CA LEU A 18 -20.99 3.57 0.55
C LEU A 18 -20.86 5.07 0.78
N LEU A 19 -19.83 5.50 1.51
CA LEU A 19 -19.59 6.92 1.78
C LEU A 19 -19.25 7.66 0.49
N GLU A 20 -18.51 7.05 -0.41
CA GLU A 20 -18.19 7.62 -1.73
C GLU A 20 -19.46 7.81 -2.57
N ASN A 21 -20.37 6.83 -2.59
CA ASN A 21 -21.65 6.96 -3.29
C ASN A 21 -22.52 8.06 -2.70
N VAL A 22 -22.51 8.21 -1.38
CA VAL A 22 -23.24 9.32 -0.73
C VAL A 22 -22.64 10.66 -1.12
N ALA A 23 -21.31 10.80 -1.08
CA ALA A 23 -20.62 12.03 -1.43
C ALA A 23 -20.84 12.44 -2.90
N ARG A 24 -20.91 11.48 -3.81
CA ARG A 24 -21.20 11.68 -5.24
C ARG A 24 -22.68 11.75 -5.57
N TRP A 25 -23.53 11.46 -4.59
CA TRP A 25 -24.98 11.31 -4.78
C TRP A 25 -25.34 10.25 -5.84
N GLU A 26 -24.59 9.17 -5.88
CA GLU A 26 -24.77 8.05 -6.80
C GLU A 26 -25.58 6.92 -6.14
N LYS A 27 -26.46 6.29 -6.92
CA LYS A 27 -27.27 5.14 -6.49
C LYS A 27 -27.00 3.96 -7.44
N PRO A 28 -25.81 3.34 -7.35
CA PRO A 28 -25.46 2.24 -8.25
C PRO A 28 -26.35 1.01 -8.01
N GLU A 29 -26.48 0.19 -9.00
CA GLU A 29 -27.13 -1.11 -8.88
C GLU A 29 -26.41 -1.98 -7.86
N VAL A 30 -27.17 -2.71 -7.04
CA VAL A 30 -26.63 -3.53 -5.94
C VAL A 30 -27.05 -4.99 -6.12
N PHE A 31 -26.15 -5.91 -5.77
CA PHE A 31 -26.27 -7.33 -6.01
C PHE A 31 -26.13 -8.16 -4.73
N GLY A 32 -26.61 -9.37 -4.79
CA GLY A 32 -26.49 -10.37 -3.74
C GLY A 32 -27.26 -10.04 -2.45
N VAL A 33 -27.12 -10.90 -1.44
CA VAL A 33 -27.80 -10.79 -0.15
C VAL A 33 -27.33 -9.51 0.60
N ALA A 34 -26.05 -9.19 0.51
CA ALA A 34 -25.46 -8.04 1.18
C ALA A 34 -25.73 -6.69 0.49
N LYS A 35 -26.49 -6.67 -0.62
CA LYS A 35 -26.85 -5.46 -1.37
C LYS A 35 -25.63 -4.54 -1.61
N LYS A 36 -24.58 -5.09 -2.22
CA LYS A 36 -23.36 -4.34 -2.55
C LYS A 36 -23.27 -4.08 -4.04
N MET A 37 -22.75 -2.90 -4.40
CA MET A 37 -22.44 -2.58 -5.79
C MET A 37 -21.24 -3.40 -6.30
N ASP A 38 -21.10 -3.52 -7.61
CA ASP A 38 -19.87 -4.01 -8.21
C ASP A 38 -18.72 -3.01 -7.98
N ARG A 39 -17.61 -3.48 -7.43
CA ARG A 39 -16.42 -2.70 -7.10
C ARG A 39 -15.18 -3.19 -7.85
N THR A 40 -15.36 -4.04 -8.84
CA THR A 40 -14.24 -4.66 -9.57
C THR A 40 -13.30 -3.62 -10.18
N ALA A 41 -13.88 -2.58 -10.79
CA ALA A 41 -13.10 -1.49 -11.39
C ALA A 41 -12.39 -0.56 -10.37
N LEU A 42 -12.79 -0.62 -9.10
CA LEU A 42 -12.24 0.23 -8.03
C LEU A 42 -11.14 -0.46 -7.23
N LYS A 43 -10.81 -1.71 -7.55
CA LYS A 43 -9.79 -2.48 -6.82
C LYS A 43 -8.39 -1.99 -7.13
N SER A 44 -7.62 -1.75 -6.07
CA SER A 44 -6.22 -1.40 -6.17
C SER A 44 -5.34 -2.65 -6.37
N LYS A 45 -4.41 -2.60 -7.32
CA LYS A 45 -3.37 -3.62 -7.51
C LYS A 45 -2.45 -3.74 -6.29
N TYR A 46 -2.27 -2.66 -5.53
CA TYR A 46 -1.46 -2.65 -4.30
C TYR A 46 -2.00 -3.57 -3.20
N CYS A 47 -3.29 -3.92 -3.23
CA CYS A 47 -3.88 -4.89 -2.30
C CYS A 47 -3.80 -6.35 -2.80
N THR A 48 -3.12 -6.62 -3.90
CA THR A 48 -3.03 -7.94 -4.56
C THR A 48 -1.60 -8.45 -4.60
N LYS A 49 -1.41 -9.64 -5.15
CA LYS A 49 -0.07 -10.21 -5.41
C LYS A 49 0.74 -9.42 -6.45
N SER A 50 0.08 -8.57 -7.26
CA SER A 50 0.73 -7.69 -8.25
C SER A 50 1.18 -6.35 -7.66
N ALA A 51 1.21 -6.19 -6.34
CA ALA A 51 1.58 -4.93 -5.70
C ALA A 51 3.02 -4.50 -6.03
N ALA A 52 3.97 -5.44 -6.01
CA ALA A 52 5.36 -5.16 -6.33
C ALA A 52 5.54 -4.71 -7.78
N GLU A 53 4.83 -5.35 -8.73
CA GLU A 53 4.84 -4.97 -10.15
C GLU A 53 4.25 -3.56 -10.35
N ALA A 54 3.11 -3.28 -9.69
CA ALA A 54 2.47 -1.96 -9.78
C ALA A 54 3.35 -0.86 -9.17
N PHE A 55 4.10 -1.17 -8.11
CA PHE A 55 5.05 -0.25 -7.49
C PHE A 55 6.26 -0.01 -8.41
N ASP A 56 6.83 -1.05 -8.99
CA ASP A 56 7.95 -0.96 -9.93
C ASP A 56 7.58 -0.10 -11.15
N ASP A 57 6.40 -0.32 -11.72
CA ASP A 57 5.88 0.47 -12.84
C ASP A 57 5.72 1.96 -12.48
N LEU A 58 5.14 2.25 -11.31
CA LEU A 58 5.01 3.61 -10.81
C LEU A 58 6.38 4.29 -10.66
N ILE A 59 7.34 3.63 -9.99
CA ILE A 59 8.66 4.20 -9.72
C ILE A 59 9.43 4.48 -11.03
N LYS A 60 9.33 3.61 -12.02
CA LYS A 60 9.95 3.82 -13.33
C LYS A 60 9.41 5.05 -14.06
N GLN A 61 8.10 5.29 -13.95
CA GLN A 61 7.44 6.42 -14.64
C GLN A 61 7.63 7.76 -13.92
N LEU A 62 7.95 7.76 -12.61
CA LEU A 62 8.10 8.99 -11.84
C LEU A 62 9.35 9.77 -12.29
N LYS A 63 9.13 11.05 -12.63
CA LYS A 63 10.18 12.05 -12.88
C LYS A 63 10.22 13.01 -11.70
N CYS A 64 11.10 12.75 -10.75
CA CYS A 64 11.21 13.56 -9.55
C CYS A 64 12.59 13.42 -8.90
N ARG A 65 12.97 14.39 -8.09
CA ARG A 65 14.25 14.44 -7.39
C ARG A 65 14.25 13.56 -6.13
N TYR A 66 13.11 13.48 -5.46
CA TYR A 66 12.96 12.72 -4.21
C TYR A 66 11.67 11.90 -4.23
N ILE A 67 11.79 10.66 -3.77
CA ILE A 67 10.65 9.79 -3.46
C ILE A 67 10.72 9.45 -1.98
N VAL A 68 9.61 9.65 -1.26
CA VAL A 68 9.44 9.20 0.11
C VAL A 68 8.32 8.16 0.10
N LEU A 69 8.66 6.93 0.45
CA LEU A 69 7.70 5.83 0.59
C LEU A 69 7.47 5.55 2.07
N SER A 70 6.22 5.56 2.52
CA SER A 70 5.80 5.02 3.81
C SER A 70 5.40 3.57 3.63
N TYR A 71 6.00 2.65 4.38
CA TYR A 71 5.67 1.23 4.32
C TYR A 71 6.11 0.49 5.59
N ASN A 72 5.24 -0.36 6.14
CA ASN A 72 5.55 -1.14 7.33
C ASN A 72 6.41 -2.39 7.03
N ASN A 73 6.86 -3.07 8.09
CA ASN A 73 7.68 -4.28 7.99
C ASN A 73 6.87 -5.60 8.11
N MET A 74 5.57 -5.57 7.77
CA MET A 74 4.63 -6.67 8.01
C MET A 74 4.53 -7.72 6.91
N ALA A 75 5.48 -7.80 5.97
CA ALA A 75 5.39 -8.70 4.82
C ALA A 75 5.26 -10.19 5.18
N LYS A 76 5.80 -10.62 6.32
CA LYS A 76 5.80 -12.03 6.76
C LYS A 76 5.40 -12.24 8.23
N LYS A 77 4.89 -11.20 8.90
CA LYS A 77 4.68 -11.24 10.37
C LYS A 77 3.23 -11.52 10.79
N GLY A 78 2.28 -11.41 9.90
CA GLY A 78 0.87 -11.61 10.18
C GLY A 78 0.24 -12.76 9.39
N ASN A 79 -1.08 -12.75 9.32
CA ASN A 79 -1.83 -13.64 8.45
C ASN A 79 -1.94 -13.04 7.02
N ASP A 80 -2.48 -13.81 6.07
CA ASP A 80 -2.60 -13.39 4.67
C ASP A 80 -3.38 -12.07 4.46
N ARG A 81 -4.26 -11.71 5.39
CA ARG A 81 -5.02 -10.45 5.35
C ARG A 81 -4.23 -9.24 5.85
N SER A 82 -3.36 -9.44 6.84
CA SER A 82 -2.59 -8.39 7.51
C SER A 82 -1.18 -8.22 6.96
N ASN A 83 -0.66 -9.23 6.26
CA ASN A 83 0.66 -9.15 5.67
C ASN A 83 0.75 -8.05 4.62
N ALA A 84 1.86 -7.32 4.66
CA ALA A 84 2.21 -6.38 3.61
C ALA A 84 2.42 -7.13 2.28
N ARG A 85 1.99 -6.52 1.18
CA ARG A 85 1.97 -7.14 -0.15
C ARG A 85 3.29 -6.99 -0.91
N ILE A 86 4.11 -6.00 -0.55
CA ILE A 86 5.43 -5.79 -1.14
C ILE A 86 6.47 -6.22 -0.10
N SER A 87 7.41 -7.06 -0.50
CA SER A 87 8.51 -7.48 0.36
C SER A 87 9.56 -6.39 0.50
N ASP A 88 10.37 -6.45 1.56
CA ASP A 88 11.50 -5.54 1.75
C ASP A 88 12.48 -5.63 0.59
N ASP A 89 12.77 -6.84 0.13
CA ASP A 89 13.67 -7.08 -1.01
C ASP A 89 13.17 -6.39 -2.28
N ASP A 90 11.87 -6.44 -2.54
CA ASP A 90 11.27 -5.75 -3.68
C ASP A 90 11.33 -4.23 -3.54
N ILE A 91 11.02 -3.69 -2.34
CA ILE A 91 11.10 -2.24 -2.08
C ILE A 91 12.53 -1.76 -2.33
N PHE A 92 13.52 -2.42 -1.75
CA PHE A 92 14.92 -2.03 -1.94
C PHE A 92 15.37 -2.19 -3.39
N ARG A 93 15.06 -3.30 -4.04
CA ARG A 93 15.41 -3.54 -5.45
C ARG A 93 14.85 -2.43 -6.35
N ILE A 94 13.58 -2.07 -6.17
CA ILE A 94 12.89 -1.09 -7.00
C ILE A 94 13.43 0.33 -6.75
N LEU A 95 13.55 0.73 -5.48
CA LEU A 95 14.01 2.08 -5.15
C LEU A 95 15.50 2.28 -5.44
N CYS A 96 16.35 1.27 -5.19
CA CYS A 96 17.79 1.35 -5.49
C CYS A 96 18.07 1.42 -6.99
N ALA A 97 17.21 0.87 -7.83
CA ALA A 97 17.30 1.05 -9.28
C ALA A 97 17.02 2.50 -9.72
N LYS A 98 16.26 3.27 -8.92
CA LYS A 98 15.94 4.68 -9.21
C LYS A 98 16.96 5.66 -8.62
N GLY A 99 17.61 5.30 -7.50
CA GLY A 99 18.55 6.20 -6.84
C GLY A 99 19.10 5.68 -5.51
N LYS A 100 19.65 6.59 -4.72
CA LYS A 100 20.23 6.28 -3.40
C LYS A 100 19.15 6.26 -2.33
N VAL A 101 19.03 5.15 -1.59
CA VAL A 101 18.00 4.93 -0.59
C VAL A 101 18.55 5.11 0.83
N LYS A 102 17.79 5.82 1.68
CA LYS A 102 17.95 5.87 3.14
C LYS A 102 16.65 5.43 3.78
N VAL A 103 16.74 4.68 4.89
CA VAL A 103 15.58 4.20 5.63
C VAL A 103 15.57 4.80 7.02
N PHE A 104 14.41 5.28 7.43
CA PHE A 104 14.11 5.73 8.78
C PHE A 104 13.02 4.80 9.32
N SER A 105 13.18 4.30 10.54
CA SER A 105 12.21 3.39 11.17
C SER A 105 11.89 3.86 12.57
N GLU A 106 10.63 3.67 12.97
CA GLU A 106 10.14 3.91 14.31
C GLU A 106 9.29 2.73 14.76
N GLU A 107 9.44 2.32 16.01
CA GLU A 107 8.62 1.25 16.59
C GLU A 107 7.17 1.73 16.67
N TYR A 108 6.27 0.92 16.14
CA TYR A 108 4.85 1.21 16.11
C TYR A 108 4.03 0.09 16.76
N LYS A 109 3.20 0.48 17.71
CA LYS A 109 2.26 -0.45 18.32
C LYS A 109 1.10 -0.68 17.36
N ALA A 110 1.03 -1.86 16.73
CA ALA A 110 -0.03 -2.18 15.79
C ALA A 110 -1.40 -1.95 16.42
N PHE A 111 -2.27 -1.18 15.75
CA PHE A 111 -3.66 -1.08 16.13
C PHE A 111 -4.35 -2.40 15.85
N THR A 112 -4.67 -3.15 16.91
CA THR A 112 -5.36 -4.42 16.82
C THR A 112 -6.67 -4.35 17.57
N THR A 113 -7.74 -4.79 16.94
CA THR A 113 -9.05 -4.98 17.56
C THR A 113 -9.13 -6.28 18.41
N GLY A 114 -7.98 -6.84 18.78
CA GLY A 114 -7.85 -8.08 19.53
C GLY A 114 -6.44 -8.26 20.08
N LYS A 115 -6.21 -9.37 20.80
CA LYS A 115 -4.88 -9.76 21.25
C LYS A 115 -4.02 -10.08 20.05
N SER A 116 -3.06 -9.23 19.72
CA SER A 116 -2.03 -9.48 18.72
C SER A 116 -0.69 -9.51 19.43
N ASP A 117 -0.03 -10.65 19.36
CA ASP A 117 1.32 -10.86 19.90
C ASP A 117 2.39 -10.56 18.84
N ILE A 118 2.11 -9.64 17.90
CA ILE A 118 3.06 -9.26 16.87
C ILE A 118 4.06 -8.28 17.49
N GLU A 119 5.25 -8.79 17.75
CA GLU A 119 6.41 -8.02 18.21
C GLU A 119 7.16 -7.39 17.03
N ASP A 120 7.92 -6.32 17.32
CA ASP A 120 8.82 -5.66 16.36
C ASP A 120 8.07 -5.14 15.10
N ASN A 121 6.92 -4.51 15.33
CA ASN A 121 6.20 -3.82 14.28
C ASN A 121 6.76 -2.42 14.09
N GLN A 122 7.18 -2.10 12.87
CA GLN A 122 7.83 -0.84 12.54
C GLN A 122 7.11 -0.16 11.38
N GLU A 123 6.87 1.14 11.55
CA GLU A 123 6.58 2.03 10.43
C GLU A 123 7.90 2.60 9.90
N ARG A 124 8.04 2.62 8.59
CA ARG A 124 9.29 3.01 7.94
C ARG A 124 9.05 4.04 6.85
N LEU A 125 10.00 4.97 6.77
CA LEU A 125 10.09 5.90 5.65
C LEU A 125 11.34 5.59 4.83
N PHE A 126 11.15 5.28 3.56
CA PHE A 126 12.22 5.09 2.59
C PHE A 126 12.37 6.39 1.81
N LEU A 127 13.49 7.07 1.98
CA LEU A 127 13.86 8.24 1.19
C LEU A 127 14.77 7.79 0.04
N CYS A 128 14.28 7.86 -1.18
CA CYS A 128 15.08 7.69 -2.38
C CYS A 128 15.48 9.06 -2.97
N ILE A 129 16.77 9.29 -3.11
CA ILE A 129 17.34 10.41 -3.84
C ILE A 129 17.57 9.91 -5.25
N CYS A 130 16.70 10.32 -6.18
CA CYS A 130 16.72 9.82 -7.55
C CYS A 130 17.99 10.26 -8.26
N ASN A 131 18.51 9.39 -9.14
CA ASN A 131 19.59 9.76 -10.04
C ASN A 131 19.09 10.86 -11.00
N GLU A 132 19.94 11.81 -11.35
CA GLU A 132 19.62 12.77 -12.39
C GLU A 132 19.45 12.01 -13.72
N GLU A 133 18.32 12.20 -14.38
CA GLU A 133 18.15 11.71 -15.75
C GLU A 133 19.05 12.60 -16.65
N GLU A 134 20.02 12.01 -17.34
CA GLU A 134 20.82 12.66 -18.35
C GLU A 134 19.95 13.11 -19.55
#